data_e5fc93aa14a772190a0c520b48a1e75e
#
_entry.id   e5fc93aa14a772190a0c520b48a1e75e
#
_cell.length_a   1.000
_cell.length_b   1.000
_cell.length_c   1.000
_cell.angle_alpha   90.00
_cell.angle_beta   90.00
_cell.angle_gamma   90.00
#
_symmetry.space_group_name_H-M   'P 1'
#
loop_
_entity.id
_entity.type
_entity.pdbx_description
1 polymer ?
#
loop_
_entity_poly.entity_id
_entity_poly.type
_entity_poly.pdbx_seq_one_letter_code
_entity_poly.pdbx_strand_id
1 'polypeptide(L)'
;MKNNIFFTPGPSQLYFTVYDHVKKAFADQIPSISHRSVQFQKIYQNCVLNIKEIFDLPIGYHVVFTSSANEIWERIIQNLIYKESTHLINGAFSQTFYDFTKMYNIESKKYLYNKEPYDIEIVDNNCQLLAISLNETSTGIMRNSDKIKEIRNKFKNSLIALDCVSGSPCILFNPNDVDTFYFSVQKCFGLPSGLGVWIYNDKCIEANQKKIELNEITGSYHSLEKLHKMNLKFQTPETPNILGI
;
A
#
# COMPACT_ATOMS: atom_id res chain seq x y z
N MET A 1 29.44 -21.18 -5.58
CA MET A 1 28.34 -21.14 -4.57
C MET A 1 27.16 -21.94 -5.13
N LYS A 2 26.50 -22.79 -4.33
CA LYS A 2 25.24 -23.42 -4.75
C LYS A 2 24.20 -22.33 -4.90
N ASN A 3 23.64 -22.14 -6.09
CA ASN A 3 22.52 -21.24 -6.30
C ASN A 3 21.25 -21.93 -5.75
N ASN A 4 20.82 -21.54 -4.55
CA ASN A 4 19.52 -21.96 -4.03
C ASN A 4 18.41 -21.19 -4.76
N ILE A 5 17.32 -21.88 -5.09
CA ILE A 5 16.10 -21.27 -5.62
C ILE A 5 15.09 -21.24 -4.47
N PHE A 6 14.54 -20.06 -4.18
CA PHE A 6 13.62 -19.87 -3.09
C PHE A 6 12.18 -19.74 -3.62
N PHE A 7 11.29 -20.61 -3.14
CA PHE A 7 9.85 -20.62 -3.46
C PHE A 7 8.99 -20.13 -2.28
N THR A 8 9.55 -19.22 -1.50
CA THR A 8 8.83 -18.65 -0.35
C THR A 8 7.90 -17.53 -0.80
N PRO A 9 6.73 -17.32 -0.13
CA PRO A 9 5.82 -16.23 -0.47
C PRO A 9 6.38 -14.85 -0.16
N GLY A 10 7.48 -14.78 0.61
CA GLY A 10 8.22 -13.55 0.87
C GLY A 10 9.04 -13.61 2.18
N PRO A 11 10.28 -13.08 2.18
CA PRO A 11 10.95 -12.54 1.01
C PRO A 11 11.04 -13.55 -0.13
N SER A 12 10.78 -13.09 -1.35
CA SER A 12 10.83 -13.92 -2.55
C SER A 12 12.27 -13.99 -3.10
N GLN A 13 12.47 -14.87 -4.08
CA GLN A 13 13.70 -14.86 -4.86
C GLN A 13 13.96 -13.48 -5.44
N LEU A 14 15.16 -12.94 -5.25
CA LEU A 14 15.53 -11.66 -5.87
C LEU A 14 15.45 -11.74 -7.39
N TYR A 15 14.94 -10.68 -8.00
CA TYR A 15 14.94 -10.55 -9.45
C TYR A 15 16.38 -10.53 -9.97
N PHE A 16 16.63 -11.15 -11.11
CA PHE A 16 18.00 -11.47 -11.58
C PHE A 16 18.88 -10.24 -11.80
N THR A 17 18.31 -9.05 -12.08
CA THR A 17 19.08 -7.80 -12.27
C THR A 17 19.42 -7.07 -10.98
N VAL A 18 18.81 -7.43 -9.84
CA VAL A 18 18.98 -6.71 -8.57
C VAL A 18 20.43 -6.62 -8.13
N TYR A 19 21.17 -7.71 -8.28
CA TYR A 19 22.60 -7.74 -7.90
C TYR A 19 23.39 -6.64 -8.60
N ASP A 20 23.23 -6.48 -9.91
CA ASP A 20 24.00 -5.50 -10.70
C ASP A 20 23.58 -4.07 -10.35
N HIS A 21 22.29 -3.82 -10.14
CA HIS A 21 21.79 -2.52 -9.70
C HIS A 21 22.33 -2.13 -8.32
N VAL A 22 22.30 -3.04 -7.36
CA VAL A 22 22.85 -2.80 -6.01
C VAL A 22 24.36 -2.55 -6.08
N LYS A 23 25.10 -3.35 -6.85
CA LYS A 23 26.55 -3.16 -7.06
C LYS A 23 26.84 -1.77 -7.65
N LYS A 24 26.07 -1.37 -8.67
CA LYS A 24 26.19 -0.03 -9.26
C LYS A 24 25.87 1.06 -8.24
N ALA A 25 24.79 0.94 -7.45
CA ALA A 25 24.43 1.91 -6.44
C ALA A 25 25.54 2.12 -5.40
N PHE A 26 26.22 1.05 -4.98
CA PHE A 26 27.40 1.17 -4.10
C PHE A 26 28.59 1.86 -4.77
N ALA A 27 28.88 1.52 -6.04
CA ALA A 27 29.95 2.16 -6.80
C ALA A 27 29.71 3.67 -6.98
N ASP A 28 28.45 4.06 -7.19
CA ASP A 28 28.01 5.46 -7.32
C ASP A 28 27.77 6.15 -5.95
N GLN A 29 28.11 5.50 -4.84
CA GLN A 29 27.93 6.00 -3.46
C GLN A 29 26.49 6.42 -3.10
N ILE A 30 25.48 5.87 -3.79
CA ILE A 30 24.05 6.19 -3.56
C ILE A 30 23.64 6.01 -2.10
N PRO A 31 24.06 4.97 -1.33
CA PRO A 31 23.68 4.84 0.08
C PRO A 31 24.13 6.01 0.99
N SER A 32 25.08 6.82 0.52
CA SER A 32 25.65 7.93 1.29
C SER A 32 25.10 9.31 0.92
N ILE A 33 24.20 9.40 -0.09
CA ILE A 33 23.65 10.69 -0.48
C ILE A 33 22.56 11.14 0.50
N SER A 34 22.42 12.46 0.64
CA SER A 34 21.32 13.02 1.44
C SER A 34 19.99 12.81 0.74
N HIS A 35 18.97 12.37 1.46
CA HIS A 35 17.58 12.30 0.97
C HIS A 35 17.00 13.69 0.62
N ARG A 36 17.71 14.77 0.90
CA ARG A 36 17.37 16.16 0.51
C ARG A 36 18.13 16.65 -0.72
N SER A 37 19.03 15.83 -1.28
CA SER A 37 19.84 16.19 -2.43
C SER A 37 19.03 16.17 -3.73
N VAL A 38 19.48 16.93 -4.74
CA VAL A 38 18.90 16.88 -6.09
C VAL A 38 19.09 15.49 -6.71
N GLN A 39 20.18 14.80 -6.39
CA GLN A 39 20.41 13.42 -6.85
C GLN A 39 19.36 12.47 -6.32
N PHE A 40 19.03 12.54 -5.02
CA PHE A 40 17.95 11.75 -4.43
C PHE A 40 16.60 12.08 -5.06
N GLN A 41 16.28 13.37 -5.25
CA GLN A 41 15.03 13.78 -5.89
C GLN A 41 14.84 13.16 -7.28
N LYS A 42 15.90 13.08 -8.08
CA LYS A 42 15.85 12.44 -9.40
C LYS A 42 15.57 10.94 -9.30
N ILE A 43 16.21 10.23 -8.35
CA ILE A 43 15.97 8.80 -8.12
C ILE A 43 14.51 8.59 -7.69
N TYR A 44 14.04 9.36 -6.70
CA TYR A 44 12.68 9.29 -6.20
C TYR A 44 11.65 9.55 -7.32
N GLN A 45 11.86 10.62 -8.10
CA GLN A 45 10.99 10.97 -9.23
C GLN A 45 10.92 9.85 -10.26
N ASN A 46 12.04 9.28 -10.67
CA ASN A 46 12.07 8.19 -11.64
C ASN A 46 11.33 6.96 -11.10
N CYS A 47 11.53 6.61 -9.84
CA CYS A 47 10.84 5.49 -9.23
C CYS A 47 9.32 5.72 -9.18
N VAL A 48 8.86 6.92 -8.78
CA VAL A 48 7.44 7.29 -8.78
C VAL A 48 6.83 7.20 -10.17
N LEU A 49 7.53 7.72 -11.19
CA LEU A 49 7.04 7.69 -12.59
C LEU A 49 6.93 6.26 -13.12
N ASN A 50 7.95 5.42 -12.87
CA ASN A 50 7.93 4.02 -13.28
C ASN A 50 6.79 3.24 -12.59
N ILE A 51 6.55 3.47 -11.30
CA ILE A 51 5.42 2.85 -10.59
C ILE A 51 4.09 3.31 -11.20
N LYS A 52 3.95 4.60 -11.50
CA LYS A 52 2.75 5.12 -12.18
C LYS A 52 2.50 4.44 -13.51
N GLU A 53 3.55 4.21 -14.29
CA GLU A 53 3.48 3.51 -15.58
C GLU A 53 3.11 2.03 -15.40
N ILE A 54 3.77 1.30 -14.47
CA ILE A 54 3.50 -0.13 -14.20
C ILE A 54 2.04 -0.38 -13.86
N PHE A 55 1.41 0.52 -13.09
CA PHE A 55 0.01 0.37 -12.65
C PHE A 55 -0.99 1.15 -13.50
N ASP A 56 -0.55 1.82 -14.57
CA ASP A 56 -1.40 2.71 -15.39
C ASP A 56 -2.23 3.65 -14.52
N LEU A 57 -1.55 4.34 -13.58
CA LEU A 57 -2.21 5.17 -12.59
C LEU A 57 -2.85 6.40 -13.20
N PRO A 58 -4.15 6.64 -12.96
CA PRO A 58 -4.82 7.85 -13.39
C PRO A 58 -4.22 9.12 -12.75
N ILE A 59 -4.54 10.28 -13.33
CA ILE A 59 -4.27 11.57 -12.71
C ILE A 59 -4.97 11.63 -11.34
N GLY A 60 -4.32 12.24 -10.35
CA GLY A 60 -4.84 12.31 -8.98
C GLY A 60 -4.40 11.13 -8.09
N TYR A 61 -3.55 10.22 -8.61
CA TYR A 61 -2.90 9.20 -7.79
C TYR A 61 -1.47 9.61 -7.42
N HIS A 62 -1.13 9.35 -6.17
CA HIS A 62 0.16 9.68 -5.56
C HIS A 62 0.86 8.41 -5.10
N VAL A 63 2.18 8.36 -5.25
CA VAL A 63 3.02 7.22 -4.86
C VAL A 63 4.01 7.71 -3.81
N VAL A 64 4.05 7.05 -2.66
CA VAL A 64 4.98 7.36 -1.57
C VAL A 64 5.62 6.07 -1.04
N PHE A 65 6.72 6.21 -0.34
CA PHE A 65 7.49 5.10 0.21
C PHE A 65 7.43 5.10 1.74
N THR A 66 7.37 3.92 2.31
CA THR A 66 7.37 3.63 3.75
C THR A 66 8.34 2.49 4.05
N SER A 67 8.51 2.11 5.30
CA SER A 67 9.40 1.00 5.65
C SER A 67 8.80 -0.38 5.37
N SER A 68 7.47 -0.49 5.39
CA SER A 68 6.76 -1.76 5.20
C SER A 68 5.27 -1.55 4.91
N ALA A 69 4.60 -2.60 4.45
CA ALA A 69 3.14 -2.60 4.28
C ALA A 69 2.40 -2.49 5.62
N ASN A 70 2.93 -3.06 6.71
CA ASN A 70 2.29 -2.96 8.03
C ASN A 70 2.28 -1.52 8.54
N GLU A 71 3.33 -0.75 8.27
CA GLU A 71 3.34 0.69 8.56
C GLU A 71 2.21 1.41 7.80
N ILE A 72 1.91 0.97 6.58
CA ILE A 72 0.84 1.58 5.77
C ILE A 72 -0.53 1.32 6.40
N TRP A 73 -0.78 0.16 7.02
CA TRP A 73 -2.01 -0.07 7.78
C TRP A 73 -2.21 0.97 8.88
N GLU A 74 -1.17 1.23 9.68
CA GLU A 74 -1.23 2.26 10.71
C GLU A 74 -1.42 3.66 10.13
N ARG A 75 -0.74 3.98 9.03
CA ARG A 75 -0.92 5.26 8.33
C ARG A 75 -2.34 5.43 7.80
N ILE A 76 -2.95 4.39 7.24
CA ILE A 76 -4.36 4.40 6.80
C ILE A 76 -5.28 4.66 7.99
N ILE A 77 -5.12 3.94 9.09
CA ILE A 77 -5.93 4.10 10.30
C ILE A 77 -5.81 5.53 10.85
N GLN A 78 -4.59 6.01 11.01
CA GLN A 78 -4.32 7.31 11.63
C GLN A 78 -4.73 8.50 10.76
N ASN A 79 -4.75 8.35 9.43
CA ASN A 79 -4.95 9.47 8.53
C ASN A 79 -6.25 9.43 7.73
N LEU A 80 -6.80 8.26 7.44
CA LEU A 80 -7.95 8.14 6.54
C LEU A 80 -9.25 7.79 7.26
N ILE A 81 -9.21 7.08 8.40
CA ILE A 81 -10.43 6.64 9.08
C ILE A 81 -10.81 7.66 10.16
N TYR A 82 -11.91 8.39 9.95
CA TYR A 82 -12.46 9.38 10.89
C TYR A 82 -13.87 9.02 11.39
N LYS A 83 -14.45 7.89 10.94
CA LYS A 83 -15.72 7.34 11.42
C LYS A 83 -15.57 5.88 11.73
N GLU A 84 -15.72 5.05 10.72
CA GLU A 84 -15.76 3.59 10.85
C GLU A 84 -15.09 2.91 9.67
N SER A 85 -14.70 1.66 9.88
CA SER A 85 -14.19 0.81 8.80
C SER A 85 -14.90 -0.54 8.74
N THR A 86 -14.91 -1.12 7.54
CA THR A 86 -15.37 -2.49 7.31
C THR A 86 -14.23 -3.30 6.70
N HIS A 87 -14.03 -4.51 7.19
CA HIS A 87 -12.94 -5.39 6.75
C HIS A 87 -13.51 -6.71 6.23
N LEU A 88 -13.14 -7.08 5.00
CA LEU A 88 -13.42 -8.41 4.46
C LEU A 88 -12.28 -9.35 4.80
N ILE A 89 -12.52 -10.20 5.79
CA ILE A 89 -11.51 -11.11 6.35
C ILE A 89 -11.51 -12.42 5.58
N ASN A 90 -10.40 -12.74 4.96
CA ASN A 90 -10.20 -14.00 4.23
C ASN A 90 -8.90 -14.74 4.62
N GLY A 91 -8.24 -14.31 5.70
CA GLY A 91 -7.09 -14.96 6.29
C GLY A 91 -6.37 -14.13 7.33
N ALA A 92 -5.13 -14.50 7.64
CA ALA A 92 -4.38 -13.93 8.76
C ALA A 92 -4.02 -12.44 8.56
N PHE A 93 -3.63 -12.03 7.36
CA PHE A 93 -3.20 -10.63 7.12
C PHE A 93 -4.39 -9.67 7.16
N SER A 94 -5.50 -10.02 6.53
CA SER A 94 -6.73 -9.22 6.59
C SER A 94 -7.29 -9.16 8.03
N GLN A 95 -7.18 -10.24 8.82
CA GLN A 95 -7.52 -10.22 10.24
C GLN A 95 -6.60 -9.29 11.03
N THR A 96 -5.28 -9.32 10.78
CA THR A 96 -4.31 -8.45 11.47
C THR A 96 -4.60 -6.98 11.21
N PHE A 97 -4.93 -6.58 9.97
CA PHE A 97 -5.30 -5.20 9.68
C PHE A 97 -6.54 -4.75 10.48
N TYR A 98 -7.57 -5.64 10.56
CA TYR A 98 -8.74 -5.38 11.41
C TYR A 98 -8.33 -5.23 12.89
N ASP A 99 -7.46 -6.10 13.41
CA ASP A 99 -7.02 -6.03 14.80
C ASP A 99 -6.28 -4.73 15.10
N PHE A 100 -5.50 -4.20 14.15
CA PHE A 100 -4.87 -2.88 14.27
C PHE A 100 -5.92 -1.77 14.44
N THR A 101 -7.03 -1.79 13.68
CA THR A 101 -8.10 -0.79 13.87
C THR A 101 -8.69 -0.83 15.26
N LYS A 102 -8.81 -2.03 15.85
CA LYS A 102 -9.29 -2.18 17.24
C LYS A 102 -8.30 -1.61 18.26
N MET A 103 -6.99 -1.78 18.04
CA MET A 103 -5.95 -1.18 18.89
C MET A 103 -6.01 0.35 18.91
N TYR A 104 -6.42 0.96 17.79
CA TYR A 104 -6.65 2.41 17.67
C TYR A 104 -8.04 2.86 18.09
N ASN A 105 -8.85 1.98 18.68
CA ASN A 105 -10.24 2.24 19.11
C ASN A 105 -11.16 2.75 17.99
N ILE A 106 -10.86 2.36 16.74
CA ILE A 106 -11.72 2.67 15.60
C ILE A 106 -12.94 1.73 15.65
N GLU A 107 -14.13 2.30 15.43
CA GLU A 107 -15.33 1.50 15.20
C GLU A 107 -15.16 0.70 13.90
N SER A 108 -15.16 -0.64 14.01
CA SER A 108 -14.82 -1.51 12.90
C SER A 108 -15.70 -2.75 12.87
N LYS A 109 -16.25 -3.03 11.70
CA LYS A 109 -17.00 -4.24 11.39
C LYS A 109 -16.12 -5.21 10.63
N LYS A 110 -16.30 -6.52 10.83
CA LYS A 110 -15.66 -7.54 10.02
C LYS A 110 -16.66 -8.54 9.46
N TYR A 111 -16.42 -8.95 8.23
CA TYR A 111 -17.17 -10.01 7.56
C TYR A 111 -16.20 -11.10 7.13
N LEU A 112 -16.50 -12.34 7.49
CA LEU A 112 -15.69 -13.48 7.07
C LEU A 112 -15.98 -13.79 5.61
N TYR A 113 -14.93 -13.82 4.81
CA TYR A 113 -15.00 -13.86 3.36
C TYR A 113 -14.06 -14.95 2.81
N ASN A 114 -14.25 -16.18 3.31
CA ASN A 114 -13.33 -17.29 3.16
C ASN A 114 -13.81 -18.44 2.27
N LYS A 115 -14.93 -18.26 1.56
CA LYS A 115 -15.48 -19.24 0.59
C LYS A 115 -16.06 -18.56 -0.64
N GLU A 116 -15.89 -19.16 -1.82
CA GLU A 116 -16.58 -18.80 -3.06
C GLU A 116 -17.90 -19.60 -3.17
N PRO A 117 -18.96 -19.05 -3.79
CA PRO A 117 -19.10 -17.65 -4.19
C PRO A 117 -19.34 -16.74 -2.99
N TYR A 118 -18.76 -15.56 -3.05
CA TYR A 118 -18.97 -14.56 -2.01
C TYR A 118 -20.28 -13.81 -2.25
N ASP A 119 -21.10 -13.76 -1.24
CA ASP A 119 -22.26 -12.89 -1.26
C ASP A 119 -21.88 -11.53 -0.69
N ILE A 120 -21.40 -10.64 -1.58
CA ILE A 120 -21.07 -9.27 -1.18
C ILE A 120 -22.33 -8.50 -0.73
N GLU A 121 -23.51 -8.97 -1.07
CA GLU A 121 -24.77 -8.31 -0.73
C GLU A 121 -25.07 -8.33 0.77
N ILE A 122 -24.55 -9.28 1.51
CA ILE A 122 -24.72 -9.33 2.96
C ILE A 122 -23.88 -8.27 3.70
N VAL A 123 -22.88 -7.68 3.05
CA VAL A 123 -22.00 -6.69 3.65
C VAL A 123 -22.68 -5.33 3.63
N ASP A 124 -22.82 -4.70 4.79
CA ASP A 124 -23.34 -3.34 4.92
C ASP A 124 -22.43 -2.37 4.17
N ASN A 125 -22.98 -1.65 3.20
CA ASN A 125 -22.25 -0.70 2.36
C ASN A 125 -22.16 0.72 2.96
N ASN A 126 -22.70 0.92 4.14
CA ASN A 126 -22.62 2.18 4.85
C ASN A 126 -21.37 2.21 5.74
N CYS A 127 -20.19 2.25 5.13
CA CYS A 127 -18.93 2.41 5.84
C CYS A 127 -18.08 3.50 5.18
N GLN A 128 -17.25 4.16 5.98
CA GLN A 128 -16.35 5.19 5.45
C GLN A 128 -15.18 4.56 4.69
N LEU A 129 -14.59 3.49 5.22
CA LEU A 129 -13.49 2.77 4.59
C LEU A 129 -13.78 1.27 4.56
N LEU A 130 -13.59 0.67 3.39
CA LEU A 130 -13.60 -0.78 3.18
C LEU A 130 -12.19 -1.29 2.94
N ALA A 131 -11.73 -2.21 3.77
CA ALA A 131 -10.43 -2.88 3.61
C ALA A 131 -10.62 -4.28 3.02
N ILE A 132 -9.90 -4.56 1.94
CA ILE A 132 -9.93 -5.83 1.21
C ILE A 132 -8.52 -6.26 0.79
N SER A 133 -8.31 -7.56 0.56
CA SER A 133 -7.04 -8.09 0.04
C SER A 133 -7.19 -8.53 -1.42
N LEU A 134 -6.23 -8.18 -2.27
CA LEU A 134 -6.15 -8.70 -3.64
C LEU A 134 -5.82 -10.19 -3.63
N ASN A 135 -4.83 -10.56 -2.84
CA ASN A 135 -4.43 -11.94 -2.58
C ASN A 135 -4.10 -12.09 -1.09
N GLU A 136 -4.79 -13.00 -0.41
CA GLU A 136 -4.50 -13.32 0.99
C GLU A 136 -3.46 -14.44 1.05
N THR A 137 -2.25 -14.12 1.46
CA THR A 137 -1.12 -15.04 1.45
C THR A 137 -1.36 -16.31 2.28
N SER A 138 -2.05 -16.18 3.41
CA SER A 138 -2.25 -17.28 4.38
C SER A 138 -3.24 -18.34 3.90
N THR A 139 -4.12 -18.00 2.96
CA THR A 139 -5.17 -18.90 2.45
C THR A 139 -5.07 -19.14 0.95
N GLY A 140 -4.35 -18.29 0.21
CA GLY A 140 -4.28 -18.31 -1.23
C GLY A 140 -5.54 -17.79 -1.93
N ILE A 141 -6.50 -17.23 -1.19
CA ILE A 141 -7.71 -16.66 -1.77
C ILE A 141 -7.38 -15.35 -2.48
N MET A 142 -7.67 -15.33 -3.77
CA MET A 142 -7.35 -14.22 -4.68
C MET A 142 -8.63 -13.60 -5.24
N ARG A 143 -8.62 -12.28 -5.46
CA ARG A 143 -9.66 -11.56 -6.20
C ARG A 143 -9.13 -11.12 -7.55
N ASN A 144 -9.94 -11.30 -8.59
CA ASN A 144 -9.65 -10.76 -9.91
C ASN A 144 -10.22 -9.32 -10.06
N SER A 145 -9.90 -8.69 -11.19
CA SER A 145 -10.35 -7.32 -11.49
C SER A 145 -11.88 -7.17 -11.48
N ASP A 146 -12.61 -8.15 -12.00
CA ASP A 146 -14.08 -8.10 -12.05
C ASP A 146 -14.69 -8.08 -10.64
N LYS A 147 -14.11 -8.86 -9.72
CA LYS A 147 -14.57 -8.87 -8.33
C LYS A 147 -14.26 -7.56 -7.60
N ILE A 148 -13.12 -6.94 -7.87
CA ILE A 148 -12.81 -5.59 -7.33
C ILE A 148 -13.80 -4.57 -7.86
N LYS A 149 -14.13 -4.61 -9.15
CA LYS A 149 -15.12 -3.74 -9.77
C LYS A 149 -16.54 -3.95 -9.20
N GLU A 150 -16.96 -5.18 -8.97
CA GLU A 150 -18.22 -5.50 -8.29
C GLU A 150 -18.27 -4.85 -6.89
N ILE A 151 -17.21 -5.00 -6.12
CA ILE A 151 -17.08 -4.38 -4.81
C ILE A 151 -17.17 -2.84 -4.91
N ARG A 152 -16.46 -2.21 -5.86
CA ARG A 152 -16.55 -0.76 -6.10
C ARG A 152 -17.98 -0.32 -6.43
N ASN A 153 -18.68 -1.07 -7.25
CA ASN A 153 -20.06 -0.75 -7.63
C ASN A 153 -21.02 -0.75 -6.43
N LYS A 154 -20.81 -1.62 -5.46
CA LYS A 154 -21.58 -1.64 -4.23
C LYS A 154 -21.16 -0.53 -3.27
N PHE A 155 -19.86 -0.31 -3.09
CA PHE A 155 -19.27 0.64 -2.13
C PHE A 155 -18.86 1.96 -2.79
N LYS A 156 -19.80 2.60 -3.52
CA LYS A 156 -19.54 3.81 -4.32
C LYS A 156 -19.03 5.00 -3.50
N ASN A 157 -19.49 5.11 -2.26
CA ASN A 157 -19.21 6.25 -1.38
C ASN A 157 -18.12 5.97 -0.33
N SER A 158 -17.65 4.72 -0.26
CA SER A 158 -16.60 4.32 0.68
C SER A 158 -15.22 4.47 0.03
N LEU A 159 -14.21 4.80 0.83
CA LEU A 159 -12.82 4.59 0.43
C LEU A 159 -12.53 3.09 0.40
N ILE A 160 -11.96 2.59 -0.69
CA ILE A 160 -11.52 1.20 -0.79
C ILE A 160 -10.00 1.14 -0.63
N ALA A 161 -9.56 0.46 0.44
CA ALA A 161 -8.16 0.15 0.70
C ALA A 161 -7.87 -1.31 0.29
N LEU A 162 -7.03 -1.49 -0.74
CA LEU A 162 -6.68 -2.79 -1.29
C LEU A 162 -5.27 -3.20 -0.85
N ASP A 163 -5.17 -4.29 -0.12
CA ASP A 163 -3.91 -4.96 0.18
C ASP A 163 -3.42 -5.73 -1.04
N CYS A 164 -2.34 -5.26 -1.64
CA CYS A 164 -1.71 -5.87 -2.82
C CYS A 164 -0.38 -6.56 -2.51
N VAL A 165 -0.04 -6.74 -1.23
CA VAL A 165 1.31 -7.14 -0.78
C VAL A 165 1.82 -8.38 -1.49
N SER A 166 1.04 -9.45 -1.58
CA SER A 166 1.46 -10.69 -2.23
C SER A 166 0.92 -10.90 -3.64
N GLY A 167 0.23 -9.89 -4.20
CA GLY A 167 -0.40 -9.96 -5.52
C GLY A 167 0.24 -9.07 -6.58
N SER A 168 0.62 -7.86 -6.23
CA SER A 168 1.13 -6.88 -7.20
C SER A 168 2.64 -7.02 -7.44
N PRO A 169 3.07 -6.82 -8.71
CA PRO A 169 2.30 -6.42 -9.89
C PRO A 169 1.72 -7.59 -10.70
N CYS A 170 1.82 -8.83 -10.21
CA CYS A 170 1.46 -10.03 -10.99
C CYS A 170 -0.05 -10.20 -11.19
N ILE A 171 -0.86 -9.76 -10.22
CA ILE A 171 -2.32 -9.80 -10.30
C ILE A 171 -2.82 -8.41 -10.69
N LEU A 172 -3.45 -8.32 -11.85
CA LEU A 172 -3.92 -7.05 -12.40
C LEU A 172 -5.31 -6.69 -11.84
N PHE A 173 -5.51 -5.41 -11.60
CA PHE A 173 -6.80 -4.78 -11.28
C PHE A 173 -6.86 -3.38 -11.89
N ASN A 174 -8.03 -2.80 -12.00
CA ASN A 174 -8.18 -1.42 -12.46
C ASN A 174 -7.98 -0.45 -11.27
N PRO A 175 -6.96 0.43 -11.27
CA PRO A 175 -6.77 1.38 -10.19
C PRO A 175 -7.97 2.31 -9.92
N ASN A 176 -8.81 2.60 -10.94
CA ASN A 176 -10.02 3.39 -10.74
C ASN A 176 -11.07 2.74 -9.81
N ASP A 177 -10.96 1.45 -9.57
CA ASP A 177 -11.88 0.74 -8.69
C ASP A 177 -11.48 0.77 -7.21
N VAL A 178 -10.32 1.38 -6.87
CA VAL A 178 -9.84 1.51 -5.49
C VAL A 178 -9.36 2.92 -5.21
N ASP A 179 -9.28 3.34 -3.96
CA ASP A 179 -8.85 4.69 -3.59
C ASP A 179 -7.43 4.68 -3.02
N THR A 180 -7.04 3.59 -2.40
CA THR A 180 -5.68 3.38 -1.92
C THR A 180 -5.30 1.91 -2.01
N PHE A 181 -4.04 1.65 -2.35
CA PHE A 181 -3.48 0.30 -2.34
C PHE A 181 -1.99 0.35 -1.99
N TYR A 182 -1.47 -0.79 -1.59
CA TYR A 182 -0.11 -0.85 -1.09
C TYR A 182 0.49 -2.23 -1.27
N PHE A 183 1.83 -2.25 -1.30
CA PHE A 183 2.61 -3.48 -1.35
C PHE A 183 3.97 -3.32 -0.70
N SER A 184 4.65 -4.45 -0.47
CA SER A 184 6.05 -4.49 -0.04
C SER A 184 6.90 -5.11 -1.14
N VAL A 185 8.05 -4.52 -1.42
CA VAL A 185 8.85 -4.84 -2.60
C VAL A 185 9.52 -6.23 -2.55
N GLN A 186 9.65 -6.85 -1.38
CA GLN A 186 10.25 -8.18 -1.20
C GLN A 186 9.32 -9.35 -1.58
N LYS A 187 8.15 -9.06 -2.14
CA LYS A 187 7.19 -10.05 -2.66
C LYS A 187 7.35 -10.18 -4.17
N CYS A 188 6.30 -9.94 -4.94
CA CYS A 188 6.32 -10.11 -6.39
C CYS A 188 7.31 -9.20 -7.15
N PHE A 189 7.74 -8.08 -6.57
CA PHE A 189 8.79 -7.26 -7.18
C PHE A 189 10.19 -7.88 -7.06
N GLY A 190 10.40 -8.87 -6.19
CA GLY A 190 11.67 -9.56 -6.05
C GLY A 190 12.84 -8.66 -5.66
N LEU A 191 12.59 -7.65 -4.83
CA LEU A 191 13.59 -6.71 -4.32
C LEU A 191 13.98 -7.05 -2.86
N PRO A 192 15.08 -6.51 -2.33
CA PRO A 192 15.40 -6.63 -0.91
C PRO A 192 14.28 -6.06 -0.03
N SER A 193 14.05 -6.67 1.13
CA SER A 193 13.07 -6.18 2.10
C SER A 193 13.47 -4.83 2.70
N GLY A 194 12.48 -4.10 3.26
CA GLY A 194 12.71 -2.82 3.94
C GLY A 194 12.11 -1.62 3.21
N LEU A 195 11.27 -1.86 2.19
CA LEU A 195 10.52 -0.81 1.51
C LEU A 195 9.07 -1.25 1.30
N GLY A 196 8.14 -0.39 1.75
CA GLY A 196 6.73 -0.43 1.41
C GLY A 196 6.41 0.68 0.40
N VAL A 197 5.48 0.42 -0.49
CA VAL A 197 4.96 1.40 -1.44
C VAL A 197 3.49 1.62 -1.15
N TRP A 198 3.12 2.87 -0.90
CA TRP A 198 1.75 3.29 -0.65
C TRP A 198 1.27 4.19 -1.78
N ILE A 199 0.15 3.81 -2.39
CA ILE A 199 -0.49 4.52 -3.49
C ILE A 199 -1.88 4.93 -3.02
N TYR A 200 -2.24 6.20 -3.20
CA TYR A 200 -3.52 6.76 -2.79
C TYR A 200 -3.97 7.87 -3.74
N ASN A 201 -5.28 8.08 -3.85
CA ASN A 201 -5.85 9.14 -4.69
C ASN A 201 -6.26 10.39 -3.89
N ASP A 202 -6.74 11.40 -4.59
CA ASP A 202 -7.14 12.69 -4.00
C ASP A 202 -8.28 12.55 -2.99
N LYS A 203 -9.17 11.55 -3.09
CA LYS A 203 -10.20 11.28 -2.06
C LYS A 203 -9.59 10.90 -0.72
N CYS A 204 -8.42 10.26 -0.72
CA CYS A 204 -7.69 9.99 0.51
C CYS A 204 -7.16 11.29 1.14
N ILE A 205 -6.76 12.27 0.34
CA ILE A 205 -6.36 13.59 0.84
C ILE A 205 -7.56 14.31 1.45
N GLU A 206 -8.73 14.27 0.80
CA GLU A 206 -9.98 14.83 1.34
C GLU A 206 -10.36 14.19 2.68
N ALA A 207 -10.24 12.85 2.79
CA ALA A 207 -10.49 12.14 4.05
C ALA A 207 -9.51 12.56 5.16
N ASN A 208 -8.23 12.74 4.80
CA ASN A 208 -7.21 13.24 5.72
C ASN A 208 -7.54 14.66 6.21
N GLN A 209 -7.96 15.56 5.33
CA GLN A 209 -8.37 16.91 5.70
C GLN A 209 -9.54 16.90 6.70
N LYS A 210 -10.56 16.09 6.43
CA LYS A 210 -11.70 15.94 7.38
C LYS A 210 -11.24 15.45 8.75
N LYS A 211 -10.29 14.52 8.79
CA LYS A 211 -9.75 14.03 10.06
C LYS A 211 -8.94 15.10 10.80
N ILE A 212 -8.20 15.95 10.09
CA ILE A 212 -7.51 17.13 10.67
C ILE A 212 -8.52 18.10 11.27
N GLU A 213 -9.59 18.42 10.53
CA GLU A 213 -10.65 19.32 10.98
C GLU A 213 -11.36 18.83 12.26
N LEU A 214 -11.47 17.51 12.43
CA LEU A 214 -12.03 16.88 13.63
C LEU A 214 -11.04 16.80 14.79
N ASN A 215 -9.80 17.28 14.63
CA ASN A 215 -8.69 17.14 15.59
C ASN A 215 -8.38 15.69 15.99
N GLU A 216 -8.61 14.75 15.08
CA GLU A 216 -8.42 13.30 15.31
C GLU A 216 -7.10 12.76 14.79
N ILE A 217 -6.22 13.61 14.26
CA ILE A 217 -4.90 13.16 13.80
C ILE A 217 -4.00 12.86 14.98
N THR A 218 -3.55 11.64 14.99
CA THR A 218 -2.57 11.14 15.95
C THR A 218 -1.21 11.00 15.26
N GLY A 219 -0.21 11.65 15.83
CA GLY A 219 1.18 11.43 15.45
C GLY A 219 1.67 12.25 14.25
N SER A 220 2.71 13.03 14.49
CA SER A 220 3.38 13.82 13.45
C SER A 220 4.25 12.98 12.51
N TYR A 221 4.72 11.81 12.98
CA TYR A 221 5.59 10.92 12.19
C TYR A 221 4.84 10.28 11.01
N HIS A 222 3.63 9.79 11.24
CA HIS A 222 2.80 9.15 10.21
C HIS A 222 1.89 10.12 9.44
N SER A 223 2.01 11.44 9.60
CA SER A 223 1.15 12.44 8.98
C SER A 223 1.16 12.33 7.45
N LEU A 224 -0.01 12.02 6.87
CA LEU A 224 -0.20 11.98 5.43
C LEU A 224 -0.06 13.38 4.81
N GLU A 225 -0.57 14.42 5.47
CA GLU A 225 -0.44 15.79 4.99
C GLU A 225 1.03 16.18 4.78
N LYS A 226 1.89 15.88 5.76
CA LYS A 226 3.32 16.16 5.69
C LYS A 226 3.98 15.33 4.58
N LEU A 227 3.67 14.04 4.52
CA LEU A 227 4.21 13.13 3.50
C LEU A 227 3.79 13.57 2.10
N HIS A 228 2.52 13.93 1.91
CA HIS A 228 1.99 14.40 0.64
C HIS A 228 2.64 15.71 0.18
N LYS A 229 2.74 16.72 1.05
CA LYS A 229 3.40 18.00 0.74
C LYS A 229 4.87 17.82 0.28
N MET A 230 5.57 16.87 0.90
CA MET A 230 6.96 16.55 0.50
C MET A 230 7.00 15.78 -0.82
N ASN A 231 6.10 14.81 -1.00
CA ASN A 231 6.01 13.99 -2.21
C ASN A 231 5.73 14.82 -3.47
N LEU A 232 4.96 15.90 -3.39
CA LEU A 232 4.73 16.84 -4.50
C LEU A 232 6.03 17.49 -5.01
N LYS A 233 7.10 17.45 -4.21
CA LYS A 233 8.45 17.94 -4.55
C LYS A 233 9.44 16.79 -4.80
N PHE A 234 8.95 15.57 -4.96
CA PHE A 234 9.78 14.35 -5.03
C PHE A 234 10.74 14.23 -3.84
N GLN A 235 10.22 14.48 -2.66
CA GLN A 235 10.94 14.39 -1.38
C GLN A 235 10.12 13.58 -0.38
N THR A 236 10.76 13.18 0.71
CA THR A 236 10.12 12.50 1.84
C THR A 236 10.58 13.12 3.16
N PRO A 237 9.71 13.14 4.19
CA PRO A 237 10.09 13.64 5.52
C PRO A 237 11.07 12.73 6.26
N GLU A 238 11.06 11.44 5.98
CA GLU A 238 11.93 10.43 6.57
C GLU A 238 13.08 10.07 5.63
N THR A 239 14.16 9.51 6.18
CA THR A 239 15.21 8.89 5.37
C THR A 239 14.77 7.49 4.95
N PRO A 240 14.38 7.27 3.68
CA PRO A 240 13.92 5.96 3.23
C PRO A 240 15.11 5.01 3.01
N ASN A 241 14.81 3.75 2.79
CA ASN A 241 15.79 2.80 2.27
C ASN A 241 16.15 3.14 0.82
N ILE A 242 17.20 3.93 0.62
CA ILE A 242 17.62 4.43 -0.70
C ILE A 242 17.98 3.28 -1.65
N LEU A 243 18.49 2.16 -1.14
CA LEU A 243 18.78 0.98 -1.96
C LEU A 243 17.51 0.25 -2.44
N GLY A 244 16.38 0.49 -1.77
CA GLY A 244 15.10 -0.09 -2.15
C GLY A 244 14.35 0.76 -3.20
N ILE A 245 14.66 2.04 -3.28
CA ILE A 245 14.13 2.99 -4.26
C ILE A 245 14.99 2.94 -5.53
#